data_76b43dad4c2636aeec66005bc910b724
#
_entry.id   76b43dad4c2636aeec66005bc910b724
#
_cell.length_a   1.000
_cell.length_b   1.000
_cell.length_c   1.000
_cell.angle_alpha   90.00
_cell.angle_beta   90.00
_cell.angle_gamma   90.00
#
_symmetry.space_group_name_H-M   'P 1'
#
loop_
_entity.id
_entity.type
_entity.pdbx_description
1 polymer ?
#
loop_
_entity_poly.entity_id
_entity_poly.type
_entity_poly.pdbx_seq_one_letter_code
_entity_poly.pdbx_strand_id
1 'polypeptide(L)'
;MTPPWLETIRLGEVSRPGAGGAVERRLAPDGATRAKLARFLDLERLDALEATLRLTPWFDGARLDGHWSAKITQLCGVSLEPLASDLSGDFVLHVVPPGSKRGPAEPISEVVIDLEADDPPDVLDSDVIDLAGYVIEHLVLEIDPFPRAPEAEFNPPEAERESSPFAKLAAWKGGNDQT
;
A
#
# COMPACT_ATOMS: atom_id res chain seq x y z
N MET A 1 12.79 1.41 -5.21
CA MET A 1 12.51 2.78 -5.73
C MET A 1 12.03 3.60 -4.53
N THR A 2 12.72 4.70 -4.18
CA THR A 2 12.39 5.49 -2.99
C THR A 2 11.15 6.34 -3.24
N PRO A 3 10.16 6.37 -2.33
CA PRO A 3 8.97 7.21 -2.48
C PRO A 3 9.35 8.69 -2.49
N PRO A 4 8.62 9.54 -3.25
CA PRO A 4 8.94 10.96 -3.42
C PRO A 4 8.51 11.85 -2.26
N TRP A 5 8.10 11.28 -1.14
CA TRP A 5 7.70 11.97 0.08
C TRP A 5 8.44 11.34 1.26
N LEU A 6 9.11 12.18 2.03
CA LEU A 6 9.90 11.78 3.19
C LEU A 6 9.55 12.65 4.38
N GLU A 7 9.07 12.01 5.44
CA GLU A 7 8.80 12.62 6.74
C GLU A 7 9.34 11.69 7.81
N THR A 8 10.32 12.12 8.54
CA THR A 8 11.05 11.25 9.47
C THR A 8 11.09 11.82 10.88
N ILE A 9 11.26 10.92 11.85
CA ILE A 9 11.53 11.24 13.25
C ILE A 9 12.63 10.32 13.78
N ARG A 10 13.45 10.81 14.68
CA ARG A 10 14.43 9.95 15.36
C ARG A 10 13.77 9.20 16.50
N LEU A 11 14.08 7.93 16.65
CA LEU A 11 13.60 7.09 17.73
C LEU A 11 13.91 7.70 19.12
N GLY A 12 15.10 8.31 19.27
CA GLY A 12 15.50 9.00 20.49
C GLY A 12 14.61 10.21 20.86
N GLU A 13 13.84 10.78 19.93
CA GLU A 13 12.87 11.85 20.24
C GLU A 13 11.61 11.30 20.91
N VAL A 14 11.22 10.08 20.57
CA VAL A 14 10.08 9.38 21.17
C VAL A 14 10.44 8.86 22.57
N SER A 15 11.65 8.37 22.74
CA SER A 15 12.10 7.67 23.96
C SER A 15 12.71 8.57 25.03
N ARG A 16 12.67 9.92 24.90
CA ARG A 16 13.31 10.82 25.89
C ARG A 16 12.66 10.70 27.25
N PRO A 17 13.46 10.48 28.33
CA PRO A 17 12.99 10.57 29.69
C PRO A 17 12.50 12.00 29.98
N GLY A 18 11.25 12.15 30.40
CA GLY A 18 10.66 13.45 30.72
C GLY A 18 9.72 14.02 29.64
N ALA A 19 9.75 13.52 28.42
CA ALA A 19 8.69 13.76 27.44
C ALA A 19 7.47 12.89 27.77
N GLY A 20 6.97 12.90 28.98
CA GLY A 20 5.94 12.03 29.56
C GLY A 20 4.67 11.80 28.75
N GLY A 21 4.79 11.62 27.45
CA GLY A 21 3.67 11.51 26.56
C GLY A 21 4.02 11.00 25.16
N ALA A 22 2.98 10.74 24.43
CA ALA A 22 3.04 10.44 23.01
C ALA A 22 3.54 11.66 22.23
N VAL A 23 4.30 11.41 21.19
CA VAL A 23 4.64 12.40 20.16
C VAL A 23 3.61 12.30 19.06
N GLU A 24 2.90 13.38 18.79
CA GLU A 24 1.93 13.44 17.69
C GLU A 24 2.56 14.14 16.47
N ARG A 25 2.28 13.61 15.29
CA ARG A 25 2.67 14.19 14.00
C ARG A 25 1.47 14.21 13.07
N ARG A 26 1.23 15.37 12.46
CA ARG A 26 0.29 15.50 11.33
C ARG A 26 1.11 15.63 10.06
N LEU A 27 0.78 14.82 9.08
CA LEU A 27 1.46 14.74 7.80
C LEU A 27 0.45 15.09 6.72
N ALA A 28 0.84 16.02 5.84
CA ALA A 28 0.03 16.41 4.69
C ALA A 28 0.98 16.89 3.57
N PRO A 29 1.24 16.07 2.57
CA PRO A 29 2.10 16.46 1.47
C PRO A 29 1.49 17.62 0.68
N ASP A 30 2.34 18.54 0.22
CA ASP A 30 1.92 19.64 -0.65
C ASP A 30 1.45 19.14 -2.03
N GLY A 31 0.86 20.03 -2.84
CA GLY A 31 0.34 19.67 -4.16
C GLY A 31 1.40 19.10 -5.10
N ALA A 32 2.63 19.61 -5.05
CA ALA A 32 3.72 19.11 -5.88
C ALA A 32 4.15 17.70 -5.48
N THR A 33 4.21 17.43 -4.19
CA THR A 33 4.52 16.10 -3.63
C THR A 33 3.39 15.12 -3.92
N ARG A 34 2.10 15.52 -3.77
CA ARG A 34 0.96 14.67 -4.16
C ARG A 34 0.99 14.29 -5.63
N ALA A 35 1.34 15.23 -6.53
CA ALA A 35 1.47 14.92 -7.96
C ALA A 35 2.60 13.91 -8.26
N LYS A 36 3.69 13.94 -7.50
CA LYS A 36 4.76 12.93 -7.61
C LYS A 36 4.31 11.58 -7.04
N LEU A 37 3.61 11.59 -5.91
CA LEU A 37 3.04 10.38 -5.30
C LEU A 37 2.01 9.72 -6.22
N ALA A 38 1.13 10.49 -6.86
CA ALA A 38 0.17 9.96 -7.82
C ALA A 38 0.87 9.16 -8.94
N ARG A 39 1.94 9.71 -9.51
CA ARG A 39 2.74 9.00 -10.54
C ARG A 39 3.46 7.77 -9.97
N PHE A 40 3.95 7.85 -8.75
CA PHE A 40 4.64 6.75 -8.09
C PHE A 40 3.70 5.57 -7.80
N LEU A 41 2.43 5.87 -7.48
CA LEU A 41 1.38 4.92 -7.16
C LEU A 41 0.51 4.52 -8.37
N ASP A 42 0.87 4.97 -9.58
CA ASP A 42 0.10 4.75 -10.82
C ASP A 42 -1.36 5.21 -10.72
N LEU A 43 -1.57 6.35 -10.05
CA LEU A 43 -2.85 7.02 -9.94
C LEU A 43 -2.96 8.15 -10.96
N GLU A 44 -4.16 8.37 -11.49
CA GLU A 44 -4.46 9.55 -12.31
C GLU A 44 -4.27 10.83 -11.48
N ARG A 45 -4.75 10.85 -10.22
CA ARG A 45 -4.57 11.96 -9.28
C ARG A 45 -4.59 11.50 -7.84
N LEU A 46 -3.91 12.27 -6.99
CA LEU A 46 -4.00 12.24 -5.53
C LEU A 46 -4.40 13.65 -5.06
N ASP A 47 -5.70 13.86 -4.89
CA ASP A 47 -6.25 15.18 -4.58
C ASP A 47 -6.02 15.59 -3.13
N ALA A 48 -6.06 14.64 -2.21
CA ALA A 48 -5.74 14.83 -0.80
C ALA A 48 -5.02 13.61 -0.22
N LEU A 49 -4.14 13.84 0.73
CA LEU A 49 -3.56 12.83 1.62
C LEU A 49 -3.24 13.51 2.94
N GLU A 50 -3.80 13.00 4.01
CA GLU A 50 -3.56 13.48 5.36
C GLU A 50 -3.36 12.28 6.28
N ALA A 51 -2.47 12.40 7.24
CA ALA A 51 -2.29 11.40 8.28
C ALA A 51 -2.01 12.04 9.64
N THR A 52 -2.47 11.39 10.69
CA THR A 52 -2.13 11.71 12.07
C THR A 52 -1.52 10.48 12.70
N LEU A 53 -0.29 10.64 13.19
CA LEU A 53 0.49 9.57 13.80
C LEU A 53 0.77 9.90 15.25
N ARG A 54 0.54 8.93 16.11
CA ARG A 54 0.86 8.99 17.53
C ARG A 54 1.93 7.97 17.84
N LEU A 55 3.10 8.44 18.28
CA LEU A 55 4.23 7.61 18.66
C LEU A 55 4.33 7.57 20.17
N THR A 56 4.41 6.38 20.72
CA THR A 56 4.63 6.16 22.16
C THR A 56 5.85 5.27 22.37
N PRO A 57 6.64 5.49 23.45
CA PRO A 57 7.72 4.57 23.78
C PRO A 57 7.22 3.14 23.96
N TRP A 58 7.92 2.19 23.36
CA TRP A 58 7.62 0.77 23.50
C TRP A 58 8.95 0.01 23.63
N PHE A 59 9.28 -0.43 24.85
CA PHE A 59 10.55 -1.05 25.18
C PHE A 59 11.77 -0.19 24.75
N ASP A 60 12.63 -0.74 23.89
CA ASP A 60 13.76 -0.04 23.26
C ASP A 60 13.41 0.60 21.91
N GLY A 61 12.14 0.50 21.50
CA GLY A 61 11.60 1.03 20.28
C GLY A 61 10.44 1.99 20.48
N ALA A 62 9.50 2.00 19.52
CA ALA A 62 8.29 2.80 19.57
C ALA A 62 7.09 2.02 19.04
N ARG A 63 5.92 2.35 19.57
CA ARG A 63 4.63 1.99 18.99
C ARG A 63 4.11 3.19 18.18
N LEU A 64 3.65 2.92 16.98
CA LEU A 64 3.00 3.88 16.09
C LEU A 64 1.53 3.52 15.98
N ASP A 65 0.67 4.46 16.33
CA ASP A 65 -0.76 4.41 16.04
C ASP A 65 -1.02 5.47 14.95
N GLY A 66 -1.45 5.06 13.78
CA GLY A 66 -1.68 5.91 12.62
C GLY A 66 -3.12 5.90 12.16
N HIS A 67 -3.63 7.08 11.81
CA HIS A 67 -4.87 7.26 11.06
C HIS A 67 -4.58 8.07 9.81
N TRP A 68 -5.08 7.66 8.65
CA TRP A 68 -4.89 8.37 7.41
C TRP A 68 -6.16 8.42 6.56
N SER A 69 -6.22 9.42 5.69
CA SER A 69 -7.27 9.56 4.68
C SER A 69 -6.69 10.10 3.38
N ALA A 70 -7.25 9.65 2.26
CA ALA A 70 -6.82 10.06 0.93
C ALA A 70 -8.01 10.20 -0.01
N LYS A 71 -7.88 11.13 -0.97
CA LYS A 71 -8.78 11.25 -2.13
C LYS A 71 -7.98 10.96 -3.36
N ILE A 72 -8.31 9.87 -4.03
CA ILE A 72 -7.61 9.39 -5.22
C ILE A 72 -8.52 9.40 -6.43
N THR A 73 -7.93 9.45 -7.60
CA THR A 73 -8.61 9.19 -8.87
C THR A 73 -7.82 8.13 -9.62
N GLN A 74 -8.48 7.05 -10.01
CA GLN A 74 -7.96 5.98 -10.85
C GLN A 74 -8.71 5.98 -12.18
N LEU A 75 -8.21 5.26 -13.18
CA LEU A 75 -8.96 5.01 -14.41
C LEU A 75 -9.72 3.68 -14.27
N CYS A 76 -10.98 3.68 -14.62
CA CYS A 76 -11.75 2.44 -14.71
C CYS A 76 -11.10 1.50 -15.73
N GLY A 77 -10.79 0.27 -15.33
CA GLY A 77 -10.15 -0.72 -16.21
C GLY A 77 -11.00 -1.18 -17.39
N VAL A 78 -12.29 -0.79 -17.42
CA VAL A 78 -13.24 -1.16 -18.49
C VAL A 78 -13.53 0.03 -19.39
N SER A 79 -13.97 1.17 -18.83
CA SER A 79 -14.38 2.35 -19.61
C SER A 79 -13.25 3.35 -19.82
N LEU A 80 -12.15 3.24 -19.10
CA LEU A 80 -11.03 4.21 -19.05
C LEU A 80 -11.47 5.60 -18.56
N GLU A 81 -12.64 5.70 -17.95
CA GLU A 81 -13.10 6.96 -17.35
C GLU A 81 -12.53 7.14 -15.95
N PRO A 82 -12.32 8.40 -15.51
CA PRO A 82 -11.85 8.69 -14.18
C PRO A 82 -12.83 8.23 -13.10
N LEU A 83 -12.32 7.50 -12.12
CA LEU A 83 -13.07 7.02 -10.96
C LEU A 83 -12.46 7.61 -9.70
N ALA A 84 -13.19 8.50 -9.04
CA ALA A 84 -12.78 9.10 -7.77
C ALA A 84 -13.18 8.20 -6.60
N SER A 85 -12.29 8.04 -5.63
CA SER A 85 -12.50 7.27 -4.41
C SER A 85 -11.95 8.00 -3.19
N ASP A 86 -12.68 7.92 -2.09
CA ASP A 86 -12.24 8.35 -0.77
C ASP A 86 -11.78 7.11 0.01
N LEU A 87 -10.52 7.08 0.41
CA LEU A 87 -9.92 6.00 1.17
C LEU A 87 -9.52 6.48 2.56
N SER A 88 -9.60 5.61 3.55
CA SER A 88 -9.10 5.89 4.89
C SER A 88 -8.79 4.60 5.61
N GLY A 89 -7.87 4.65 6.55
CA GLY A 89 -7.51 3.49 7.34
C GLY A 89 -6.79 3.87 8.62
N ASP A 90 -6.70 2.88 9.49
CA ASP A 90 -5.96 2.94 10.74
C ASP A 90 -4.91 1.84 10.73
N PHE A 91 -3.79 2.08 11.39
CA PHE A 91 -2.79 1.06 11.60
C PHE A 91 -2.11 1.19 12.95
N VAL A 92 -1.65 0.08 13.46
CA VAL A 92 -0.83 -0.01 14.66
C VAL A 92 0.35 -0.92 14.35
N LEU A 93 1.55 -0.41 14.57
CA LEU A 93 2.76 -1.20 14.40
C LEU A 93 3.79 -0.86 15.48
N HIS A 94 4.76 -1.73 15.63
CA HIS A 94 5.88 -1.55 16.54
C HIS A 94 7.18 -1.50 15.73
N VAL A 95 8.07 -0.60 16.09
CA VAL A 95 9.40 -0.48 15.48
C VAL A 95 10.47 -0.61 16.54
N VAL A 96 11.57 -1.25 16.19
CA VAL A 96 12.73 -1.42 17.07
C VAL A 96 14.03 -1.03 16.37
N PRO A 97 15.04 -0.57 17.10
CA PRO A 97 16.32 -0.25 16.51
C PRO A 97 17.05 -1.51 16.01
N PRO A 98 18.07 -1.34 15.14
CA PRO A 98 18.91 -2.45 14.71
C PRO A 98 19.57 -3.13 15.90
N GLY A 99 19.57 -4.46 15.91
CA GLY A 99 20.15 -5.26 16.99
C GLY A 99 19.30 -5.35 18.26
N SER A 100 18.06 -4.87 18.25
CA SER A 100 17.10 -5.10 19.33
C SER A 100 16.87 -6.60 19.56
N LYS A 101 16.82 -6.98 20.84
CA LYS A 101 16.47 -8.37 21.22
C LYS A 101 15.02 -8.73 20.97
N ARG A 102 14.20 -7.76 20.59
CA ARG A 102 12.77 -7.91 20.30
C ARG A 102 12.46 -7.98 18.81
N GLY A 103 13.44 -7.78 17.95
CA GLY A 103 13.30 -8.05 16.52
C GLY A 103 12.95 -9.51 16.26
N PRO A 104 12.45 -9.84 15.09
CA PRO A 104 12.16 -11.20 14.70
C PRO A 104 13.38 -12.07 14.91
N ALA A 105 13.19 -13.27 15.48
CA ALA A 105 14.27 -14.23 15.64
C ALA A 105 14.80 -14.64 14.26
N GLU A 106 16.14 -14.75 14.13
CA GLU A 106 16.70 -15.32 12.90
C GLU A 106 16.06 -16.69 12.62
N PRO A 107 15.63 -16.96 11.38
CA PRO A 107 14.97 -18.22 11.07
C PRO A 107 15.93 -19.40 11.25
N ILE A 108 15.83 -20.03 12.41
CA ILE A 108 16.48 -21.32 12.68
C ILE A 108 15.55 -22.39 12.19
N SER A 109 15.60 -22.70 10.88
CA SER A 109 14.88 -23.78 10.20
C SER A 109 13.37 -23.82 10.36
N GLU A 110 12.42 -24.05 10.59
CA GLU A 110 10.96 -24.02 10.54
C GLU A 110 10.37 -22.88 11.39
N VAL A 111 9.78 -21.89 10.73
CA VAL A 111 8.97 -20.87 11.40
C VAL A 111 7.57 -21.48 11.62
N VAL A 112 7.25 -21.81 12.85
CA VAL A 112 5.86 -22.10 13.22
C VAL A 112 5.13 -20.76 13.28
N ILE A 113 4.28 -20.49 12.29
CA ILE A 113 3.45 -19.30 12.25
C ILE A 113 2.29 -19.53 13.22
N ASP A 114 2.31 -18.83 14.34
CA ASP A 114 1.17 -18.73 15.24
C ASP A 114 0.28 -17.57 14.76
N LEU A 115 -0.89 -17.91 14.23
CA LEU A 115 -1.85 -16.93 13.71
C LEU A 115 -2.52 -16.08 14.80
N GLU A 116 -2.36 -16.43 16.07
CA GLU A 116 -2.88 -15.66 17.21
C GLU A 116 -1.80 -14.79 17.87
N ALA A 117 -0.54 -14.88 17.44
CA ALA A 117 0.53 -14.05 17.94
C ALA A 117 0.44 -12.63 17.35
N ASP A 118 0.79 -11.63 18.15
CA ASP A 118 0.96 -10.27 17.68
C ASP A 118 2.02 -10.21 16.57
N ASP A 119 1.82 -9.32 15.60
CA ASP A 119 2.79 -9.09 14.53
C ASP A 119 4.16 -8.71 15.10
N PRO A 120 5.26 -9.30 14.60
CA PRO A 120 6.59 -8.96 15.05
C PRO A 120 6.89 -7.48 14.74
N PRO A 121 7.68 -6.80 15.59
CA PRO A 121 8.06 -5.42 15.33
C PRO A 121 8.97 -5.31 14.11
N ASP A 122 8.83 -4.21 13.37
CA ASP A 122 9.73 -3.86 12.28
C ASP A 122 11.10 -3.46 12.82
N VAL A 123 12.14 -4.00 12.23
CA VAL A 123 13.53 -3.62 12.56
C VAL A 123 13.94 -2.47 11.67
N LEU A 124 14.22 -1.33 12.27
CA LEU A 124 14.69 -0.15 11.55
C LEU A 124 16.12 -0.36 11.03
N ASP A 125 16.43 0.20 9.87
CA ASP A 125 17.80 0.23 9.33
C ASP A 125 18.74 1.14 10.15
N SER A 126 18.18 2.11 10.86
CA SER A 126 18.88 3.10 11.68
C SER A 126 18.02 3.55 12.87
N ASP A 127 18.41 4.64 13.54
CA ASP A 127 17.60 5.30 14.57
C ASP A 127 16.49 6.22 14.02
N VAL A 128 16.21 6.16 12.72
CA VAL A 128 15.25 7.02 12.01
C VAL A 128 14.03 6.20 11.60
N ILE A 129 12.85 6.72 11.94
CA ILE A 129 11.56 6.17 11.55
C ILE A 129 11.04 6.97 10.36
N ASP A 130 10.75 6.32 9.24
CA ASP A 130 10.12 6.94 8.07
C ASP A 130 8.59 6.91 8.21
N LEU A 131 8.04 7.99 8.72
CA LEU A 131 6.60 8.12 8.96
C LEU A 131 5.79 8.17 7.65
N ALA A 132 6.33 8.82 6.62
CA ALA A 132 5.68 8.90 5.31
C ALA A 132 5.67 7.53 4.62
N GLY A 133 6.73 6.76 4.76
CA GLY A 133 6.83 5.40 4.25
C GLY A 133 5.68 4.53 4.76
N TYR A 134 5.45 4.49 6.06
CA TYR A 134 4.35 3.72 6.65
C TYR A 134 2.96 4.17 6.16
N VAL A 135 2.73 5.49 6.04
CA VAL A 135 1.46 6.00 5.48
C VAL A 135 1.27 5.56 4.03
N ILE A 136 2.32 5.62 3.21
CA ILE A 136 2.27 5.19 1.80
C ILE A 136 2.00 3.69 1.70
N GLU A 137 2.65 2.87 2.50
CA GLU A 137 2.47 1.42 2.53
C GLU A 137 1.02 1.05 2.82
N HIS A 138 0.41 1.64 3.85
CA HIS A 138 -0.99 1.40 4.18
C HIS A 138 -1.95 1.95 3.13
N LEU A 139 -1.64 3.10 2.51
CA LEU A 139 -2.43 3.62 1.39
C LEU A 139 -2.41 2.65 0.20
N VAL A 140 -1.24 2.10 -0.15
CA VAL A 140 -1.11 1.16 -1.29
C VAL A 140 -1.96 -0.09 -1.09
N LEU A 141 -2.07 -0.60 0.15
CA LEU A 141 -2.87 -1.78 0.45
C LEU A 141 -4.38 -1.57 0.25
N GLU A 142 -4.85 -0.32 0.35
CA GLU A 142 -6.27 0.03 0.17
C GLU A 142 -6.62 0.47 -1.27
N ILE A 143 -5.62 0.72 -2.12
CA ILE A 143 -5.85 1.05 -3.53
C ILE A 143 -6.35 -0.19 -4.27
N ASP A 144 -7.54 -0.08 -4.90
CA ASP A 144 -8.05 -1.17 -5.74
C ASP A 144 -7.13 -1.39 -6.95
N PRO A 145 -6.54 -2.59 -7.11
CA PRO A 145 -5.68 -2.88 -8.25
C PRO A 145 -6.45 -3.03 -9.57
N PHE A 146 -7.77 -3.18 -9.53
CA PHE A 146 -8.63 -3.36 -10.71
C PHE A 146 -9.88 -2.48 -10.63
N PRO A 147 -9.72 -1.14 -10.57
CA PRO A 147 -10.83 -0.22 -10.36
C PRO A 147 -11.87 -0.35 -11.48
N ARG A 148 -13.12 -0.50 -11.10
CA ARG A 148 -14.24 -0.64 -12.04
C ARG A 148 -15.43 0.18 -11.58
N ALA A 149 -15.93 1.02 -12.49
CA ALA A 149 -17.20 1.72 -12.25
C ALA A 149 -18.35 0.71 -12.16
N PRO A 150 -19.32 0.89 -11.25
CA PRO A 150 -20.43 -0.06 -11.03
C PRO A 150 -21.22 -0.41 -12.30
N GLU A 151 -21.35 0.54 -13.22
CA GLU A 151 -22.11 0.41 -14.46
C GLU A 151 -21.23 0.21 -15.71
N ALA A 152 -19.92 -0.01 -15.52
CA ALA A 152 -19.04 -0.21 -16.64
C ALA A 152 -19.28 -1.56 -17.32
N GLU A 153 -19.73 -1.52 -18.57
CA GLU A 153 -19.91 -2.67 -19.44
C GLU A 153 -18.77 -2.71 -20.48
N PHE A 154 -18.17 -3.88 -20.61
CA PHE A 154 -17.19 -4.11 -21.66
C PHE A 154 -17.93 -4.36 -22.99
N ASN A 155 -17.88 -3.39 -23.88
CA ASN A 155 -18.30 -3.58 -25.28
C ASN A 155 -17.06 -3.93 -26.10
N PRO A 156 -16.84 -5.21 -26.43
CA PRO A 156 -15.72 -5.58 -27.27
C PRO A 156 -15.85 -4.84 -28.60
N PRO A 157 -14.76 -4.27 -29.15
CA PRO A 157 -14.80 -3.72 -30.50
C PRO A 157 -15.30 -4.82 -31.43
N GLU A 158 -16.18 -4.45 -32.36
CA GLU A 158 -16.67 -5.37 -33.40
C GLU A 158 -15.42 -5.93 -34.10
N ALA A 159 -15.06 -7.15 -33.74
CA ALA A 159 -13.90 -7.79 -34.32
C ALA A 159 -14.16 -7.86 -35.82
N GLU A 160 -13.45 -7.06 -36.62
CA GLU A 160 -13.22 -7.44 -38.01
C GLU A 160 -12.72 -8.88 -37.94
N ARG A 161 -13.52 -9.79 -38.43
CA ARG A 161 -13.18 -11.22 -38.46
C ARG A 161 -12.05 -11.41 -39.47
N GLU A 162 -10.89 -10.87 -39.16
CA GLU A 162 -9.67 -11.38 -39.73
C GLU A 162 -9.61 -12.86 -39.36
N SER A 163 -9.64 -13.71 -40.33
CA SER A 163 -9.64 -15.16 -40.16
C SER A 163 -8.47 -15.51 -39.26
N SER A 164 -8.74 -15.77 -38.00
CA SER A 164 -7.71 -16.25 -37.04
C SER A 164 -6.89 -17.33 -37.72
N PRO A 165 -5.56 -17.32 -37.66
CA PRO A 165 -4.72 -18.41 -38.18
C PRO A 165 -5.19 -19.79 -37.69
N PHE A 166 -5.93 -19.83 -36.56
CA PHE A 166 -6.51 -21.03 -35.98
C PHE A 166 -7.95 -21.34 -36.45
N ALA A 167 -8.57 -20.51 -37.29
CA ALA A 167 -9.92 -20.76 -37.83
C ALA A 167 -9.98 -22.10 -38.59
N LYS A 168 -8.87 -22.54 -39.17
CA LYS A 168 -8.74 -23.85 -39.82
C LYS A 168 -8.87 -25.03 -38.86
N LEU A 169 -8.55 -24.84 -37.55
CA LEU A 169 -8.70 -25.90 -36.54
C LEU A 169 -10.18 -26.11 -36.14
N ALA A 170 -11.00 -25.09 -36.25
CA ALA A 170 -12.44 -25.22 -36.01
C ALA A 170 -13.14 -26.12 -37.06
N ALA A 171 -12.65 -26.08 -38.32
CA ALA A 171 -13.14 -26.96 -39.38
C ALA A 171 -12.72 -28.43 -39.17
N TRP A 172 -11.61 -28.67 -38.48
CA TRP A 172 -11.10 -30.02 -38.22
C TRP A 172 -11.85 -30.77 -37.13
N LYS A 173 -12.49 -30.01 -36.20
CA LYS A 173 -13.26 -30.59 -35.11
C LYS A 173 -14.64 -31.15 -35.54
N GLY A 174 -15.11 -30.82 -36.74
CA GLY A 174 -16.39 -31.27 -37.28
C GLY A 174 -16.31 -32.58 -38.12
N GLY A 175 -15.16 -33.21 -38.25
CA GLY A 175 -14.94 -34.32 -39.17
C GLY A 175 -14.95 -35.74 -38.58
N ASN A 176 -15.24 -35.93 -37.27
CA ASN A 176 -15.04 -37.22 -36.61
C ASN A 176 -16.29 -37.83 -35.96
N ASP A 177 -17.51 -37.50 -36.42
CA ASP A 177 -18.74 -38.11 -35.94
C ASP A 177 -19.52 -38.77 -37.10
N GLN A 178 -18.89 -39.71 -37.84
CA GLN A 178 -19.60 -40.68 -38.68
C GLN A 178 -18.75 -41.96 -38.76
N THR A 179 -18.92 -42.86 -37.78
CA THR A 179 -18.90 -44.33 -38.01
C THR A 179 -19.57 -45.00 -36.82
#